data_1508d18821adb959bdfef9ce855909b8
#
_entry.id   1508d18821adb959bdfef9ce855909b8
#
_cell.length_a   1.000
_cell.length_b   1.000
_cell.length_c   1.000
_cell.angle_alpha   90.00
_cell.angle_beta   90.00
_cell.angle_gamma   90.00
#
_symmetry.space_group_name_H-M   'P 1'
#
loop_
_entity.id
_entity.type
_entity.pdbx_description
1 polymer ?
#
loop_
_entity_poly.entity_id
_entity_poly.type
_entity_poly.pdbx_seq_one_letter_code
_entity_poly.pdbx_strand_id
1 'polypeptide(L)'
;AGQLKPEEATNSSFVVVYTTDGLSLTADSFNIEVEDRVALTSNAAPTAAQVIAMGVAGIPNPELIGQVNHFTNDFDTETSGFDLVAAYSMDLMGADSNISAAWNHTETEVTNSGAVTGASKVKRLEEGLPEDRMTLTLDQTWNDKVSTFVRANMYGEYYAVHADWFGTTSDAEWTVDAAVNYQFTDNFNVSAGVQKLFDTEALKIDGSAGAKGEGVPGNVLRGIYYETSPYGIEGAFW
;
A
#
# COMPACT_ATOMS: atom_id res chain seq x y z
N ALA A 1 9.23 -13.78 27.48
CA ALA A 1 8.40 -12.78 26.79
C ALA A 1 7.63 -12.02 27.88
N GLY A 2 7.72 -10.69 27.88
CA GLY A 2 6.90 -9.85 28.76
C GLY A 2 5.43 -9.93 28.34
N GLN A 3 4.51 -9.45 29.20
CA GLN A 3 3.14 -9.20 28.78
C GLN A 3 3.15 -8.04 27.78
N LEU A 4 2.42 -8.21 26.68
CA LEU A 4 2.18 -7.11 25.74
C LEU A 4 1.35 -6.02 26.42
N LYS A 5 1.69 -4.77 26.15
CA LYS A 5 0.91 -3.61 26.55
C LYS A 5 -0.12 -3.28 25.45
N PRO A 6 -1.21 -2.56 25.75
CA PRO A 6 -2.04 -1.94 24.73
C PRO A 6 -1.22 -0.95 23.90
N GLU A 7 -1.54 -0.84 22.62
CA GLU A 7 -1.08 0.27 21.77
C GLU A 7 -1.87 1.53 22.15
N GLU A 8 -1.20 2.67 22.17
CA GLU A 8 -1.82 3.97 22.40
C GLU A 8 -1.70 4.82 21.15
N ALA A 9 -2.81 5.45 20.71
CA ALA A 9 -2.80 6.28 19.53
C ALA A 9 -3.37 7.68 19.81
N THR A 10 -2.64 8.69 19.35
CA THR A 10 -3.08 10.10 19.36
C THR A 10 -3.25 10.56 17.91
N ASN A 11 -4.46 11.01 17.57
CA ASN A 11 -4.79 11.46 16.23
C ASN A 11 -5.22 12.92 16.24
N SER A 12 -4.71 13.69 15.29
CA SER A 12 -5.17 15.06 15.03
C SER A 12 -5.40 15.27 13.55
N SER A 13 -6.46 16.01 13.19
CA SER A 13 -6.70 16.41 11.80
C SER A 13 -7.31 17.79 11.72
N PHE A 14 -7.09 18.43 10.56
CA PHE A 14 -7.66 19.72 10.21
C PHE A 14 -8.17 19.68 8.78
N VAL A 15 -9.45 20.02 8.60
CA VAL A 15 -10.14 19.95 7.30
C VAL A 15 -10.66 21.31 6.89
N VAL A 16 -10.46 21.66 5.62
CA VAL A 16 -11.07 22.82 4.97
C VAL A 16 -11.90 22.35 3.78
N VAL A 17 -13.13 22.80 3.69
CA VAL A 17 -14.03 22.51 2.57
C VAL A 17 -14.48 23.83 1.96
N TYR A 18 -14.37 23.94 0.63
CA TYR A 18 -14.90 25.04 -0.15
C TYR A 18 -15.79 24.52 -1.25
N THR A 19 -16.99 25.05 -1.35
CA THR A 19 -17.98 24.65 -2.37
C THR A 19 -18.60 25.89 -3.01
N THR A 20 -18.69 25.89 -4.32
CA THR A 20 -19.38 26.88 -5.13
C THR A 20 -20.03 26.20 -6.32
N ASP A 21 -20.73 26.96 -7.19
CA ASP A 21 -21.40 26.38 -8.35
C ASP A 21 -20.45 25.53 -9.20
N GLY A 22 -20.75 24.23 -9.25
CA GLY A 22 -19.98 23.25 -10.01
C GLY A 22 -18.63 22.84 -9.43
N LEU A 23 -18.06 23.55 -8.43
CA LEU A 23 -16.74 23.28 -7.86
C LEU A 23 -16.84 22.86 -6.39
N SER A 24 -16.19 21.78 -6.03
CA SER A 24 -15.96 21.35 -4.65
C SER A 24 -14.46 21.11 -4.43
N LEU A 25 -13.92 21.69 -3.36
CA LEU A 25 -12.52 21.51 -2.94
C LEU A 25 -12.51 21.08 -1.48
N THR A 26 -11.71 20.07 -1.17
CA THR A 26 -11.45 19.63 0.20
C THR A 26 -9.95 19.49 0.38
N ALA A 27 -9.45 20.01 1.50
CA ALA A 27 -8.07 19.81 1.94
C ALA A 27 -8.11 19.34 3.39
N ASP A 28 -7.50 18.21 3.65
CA ASP A 28 -7.33 17.63 4.98
C ASP A 28 -5.84 17.48 5.28
N SER A 29 -5.44 17.75 6.52
CA SER A 29 -4.10 17.45 7.03
C SER A 29 -4.24 16.66 8.32
N PHE A 30 -3.45 15.63 8.48
CA PHE A 30 -3.52 14.73 9.63
C PHE A 30 -2.15 14.40 10.20
N ASN A 31 -2.15 14.09 11.49
CA ASN A 31 -1.01 13.48 12.20
C ASN A 31 -1.51 12.39 13.14
N ILE A 32 -0.88 11.22 13.09
CA ILE A 32 -1.22 10.02 13.86
C ILE A 32 0.04 9.50 14.52
N GLU A 33 0.10 9.60 15.84
CA GLU A 33 1.17 9.02 16.66
C GLU A 33 0.66 7.70 17.26
N VAL A 34 1.45 6.64 17.14
CA VAL A 34 1.13 5.34 17.74
C VAL A 34 2.33 4.87 18.55
N GLU A 35 2.12 4.80 19.87
CA GLU A 35 3.10 4.30 20.82
C GLU A 35 2.88 2.83 21.17
N ASP A 36 3.96 2.16 21.59
CA ASP A 36 3.93 0.76 22.03
C ASP A 36 3.31 -0.21 20.97
N ARG A 37 3.54 0.02 19.66
CA ARG A 37 2.99 -0.84 18.60
C ARG A 37 3.47 -2.27 18.75
N VAL A 38 2.53 -3.20 18.63
CA VAL A 38 2.82 -4.64 18.68
C VAL A 38 3.38 -5.11 17.35
N ALA A 39 4.60 -5.57 17.37
CA ALA A 39 5.27 -6.10 16.19
C ALA A 39 5.87 -7.49 16.46
N LEU A 40 6.02 -8.27 15.40
CA LEU A 40 6.74 -9.53 15.44
C LEU A 40 8.24 -9.23 15.28
N THR A 41 9.07 -9.69 16.23
CA THR A 41 10.54 -9.51 16.12
C THR A 41 11.08 -10.17 14.86
N SER A 42 12.26 -9.75 14.42
CA SER A 42 12.99 -10.49 13.39
C SER A 42 13.33 -11.90 13.86
N ASN A 43 13.44 -12.82 12.92
CA ASN A 43 13.89 -14.18 13.22
C ASN A 43 15.33 -14.15 13.74
N ALA A 44 15.57 -14.75 14.90
CA ALA A 44 16.89 -14.85 15.50
C ALA A 44 17.17 -16.27 15.98
N ALA A 45 18.43 -16.69 15.93
CA ALA A 45 18.83 -17.94 16.56
C ALA A 45 18.57 -17.87 18.07
N PRO A 46 17.98 -18.91 18.69
CA PRO A 46 17.73 -18.90 20.13
C PRO A 46 19.06 -18.87 20.89
N THR A 47 19.11 -18.07 21.93
CA THR A 47 20.25 -18.06 22.86
C THR A 47 20.29 -19.36 23.65
N ALA A 48 21.45 -19.72 24.20
CA ALA A 48 21.60 -20.91 25.06
C ALA A 48 20.61 -20.90 26.25
N ALA A 49 20.35 -19.74 26.83
CA ALA A 49 19.37 -19.60 27.92
C ALA A 49 17.93 -19.89 27.44
N GLN A 50 17.57 -19.45 26.24
CA GLN A 50 16.27 -19.75 25.64
C GLN A 50 16.12 -21.23 25.31
N VAL A 51 17.16 -21.88 24.79
CA VAL A 51 17.15 -23.33 24.54
C VAL A 51 16.92 -24.10 25.85
N ILE A 52 17.62 -23.74 26.92
CA ILE A 52 17.41 -24.34 28.25
C ILE A 52 15.97 -24.11 28.74
N ALA A 53 15.47 -22.88 28.66
CA ALA A 53 14.11 -22.55 29.07
C ALA A 53 13.04 -23.32 28.30
N MET A 54 13.22 -23.49 26.99
CA MET A 54 12.35 -24.31 26.14
C MET A 54 12.36 -25.77 26.57
N GLY A 55 13.53 -26.35 26.91
CA GLY A 55 13.64 -27.70 27.44
C GLY A 55 12.92 -27.87 28.79
N VAL A 56 13.06 -26.90 29.70
CA VAL A 56 12.34 -26.87 30.97
C VAL A 56 10.82 -26.75 30.77
N ALA A 57 10.39 -26.03 29.73
CA ALA A 57 8.98 -25.90 29.35
C ALA A 57 8.42 -27.17 28.65
N GLY A 58 9.23 -28.21 28.45
CA GLY A 58 8.81 -29.46 27.86
C GLY A 58 8.83 -29.51 26.33
N ILE A 59 9.47 -28.54 25.67
CA ILE A 59 9.66 -28.58 24.21
C ILE A 59 10.70 -29.65 23.89
N PRO A 60 10.38 -30.65 23.05
CA PRO A 60 11.33 -31.71 22.72
C PRO A 60 12.40 -31.19 21.77
N ASN A 61 13.64 -31.57 21.99
CA ASN A 61 14.82 -31.24 21.18
C ASN A 61 14.95 -29.74 20.86
N PRO A 62 14.92 -28.85 21.87
CA PRO A 62 14.94 -27.43 21.66
C PRO A 62 16.23 -26.94 20.98
N GLU A 63 17.29 -27.69 21.01
CA GLU A 63 18.56 -27.46 20.30
C GLU A 63 18.45 -27.54 18.78
N LEU A 64 17.39 -28.16 18.26
CA LEU A 64 17.12 -28.26 16.83
C LEU A 64 16.31 -27.05 16.31
N ILE A 65 15.86 -26.17 17.18
CA ILE A 65 15.15 -24.94 16.79
C ILE A 65 16.16 -23.94 16.24
N GLY A 66 16.12 -23.73 14.92
CA GLY A 66 17.06 -22.84 14.24
C GLY A 66 16.76 -21.36 14.44
N GLN A 67 15.48 -20.99 14.55
CA GLN A 67 15.05 -19.59 14.67
C GLN A 67 13.82 -19.47 15.57
N VAL A 68 13.74 -18.34 16.26
CA VAL A 68 12.59 -17.93 17.09
C VAL A 68 12.24 -16.48 16.81
N ASN A 69 10.96 -16.17 16.93
CA ASN A 69 10.43 -14.81 16.98
C ASN A 69 9.31 -14.73 18.03
N HIS A 70 8.93 -13.54 18.38
CA HIS A 70 7.83 -13.30 19.31
C HIS A 70 7.24 -11.90 19.11
N PHE A 71 6.01 -11.70 19.55
CA PHE A 71 5.41 -10.37 19.59
C PHE A 71 5.98 -9.55 20.74
N THR A 72 6.22 -8.29 20.48
CA THR A 72 6.71 -7.29 21.46
C THR A 72 6.14 -5.91 21.11
N ASN A 73 6.06 -5.03 22.10
CA ASN A 73 5.80 -3.61 21.88
C ASN A 73 7.15 -2.93 21.58
N ASP A 74 7.53 -2.93 20.30
CA ASP A 74 8.90 -2.58 19.88
C ASP A 74 8.98 -1.33 19.02
N PHE A 75 7.83 -0.78 18.60
CA PHE A 75 7.79 0.37 17.72
C PHE A 75 6.93 1.50 18.26
N ASP A 76 7.41 2.72 18.05
CA ASP A 76 6.59 3.91 18.02
C ASP A 76 6.64 4.46 16.58
N THR A 77 5.51 4.92 16.08
CA THR A 77 5.43 5.47 14.72
C THR A 77 4.68 6.78 14.71
N GLU A 78 5.10 7.67 13.83
CA GLU A 78 4.39 8.87 13.46
C GLU A 78 4.01 8.78 11.98
N THR A 79 2.72 9.00 11.68
CA THR A 79 2.21 9.05 10.31
C THR A 79 1.56 10.40 10.10
N SER A 80 2.08 11.19 9.18
CA SER A 80 1.55 12.49 8.84
C SER A 80 1.26 12.60 7.35
N GLY A 81 0.37 13.52 6.99
CA GLY A 81 0.05 13.70 5.59
C GLY A 81 -1.04 14.71 5.34
N PHE A 82 -1.44 14.75 4.06
CA PHE A 82 -2.58 15.54 3.62
C PHE A 82 -3.32 14.85 2.48
N ASP A 83 -4.62 15.16 2.41
CA ASP A 83 -5.52 14.78 1.33
C ASP A 83 -6.05 16.02 0.65
N LEU A 84 -5.92 16.10 -0.68
CA LEU A 84 -6.53 17.13 -1.50
C LEU A 84 -7.52 16.48 -2.46
N VAL A 85 -8.75 16.97 -2.47
CA VAL A 85 -9.78 16.51 -3.40
C VAL A 85 -10.40 17.70 -4.08
N ALA A 86 -10.47 17.67 -5.41
CA ALA A 86 -11.15 18.65 -6.24
C ALA A 86 -12.16 17.95 -7.16
N ALA A 87 -13.36 18.45 -7.26
CA ALA A 87 -14.35 18.00 -8.24
C ALA A 87 -14.99 19.19 -8.92
N TYR A 88 -15.15 19.11 -10.23
CA TYR A 88 -15.75 20.16 -11.04
C TYR A 88 -16.73 19.58 -12.05
N SER A 89 -17.97 20.08 -12.01
CA SER A 89 -19.02 19.73 -12.96
C SER A 89 -19.16 20.81 -14.02
N MET A 90 -19.12 20.39 -15.30
CA MET A 90 -19.17 21.32 -16.45
C MET A 90 -19.72 20.60 -17.69
N ASP A 91 -20.18 21.36 -18.68
CA ASP A 91 -20.35 20.82 -20.02
C ASP A 91 -18.99 20.77 -20.73
N LEU A 92 -18.57 19.61 -21.14
CA LEU A 92 -17.33 19.38 -21.89
C LEU A 92 -17.62 18.61 -23.17
N MET A 93 -17.33 19.21 -24.32
CA MET A 93 -17.56 18.62 -25.65
C MET A 93 -19.03 18.24 -25.92
N GLY A 94 -20.00 18.91 -25.23
CA GLY A 94 -21.42 18.59 -25.35
C GLY A 94 -21.89 17.41 -24.52
N ALA A 95 -21.13 17.04 -23.50
CA ALA A 95 -21.50 16.04 -22.51
C ALA A 95 -21.51 16.68 -21.11
N ASP A 96 -22.50 16.34 -20.30
CA ASP A 96 -22.49 16.65 -18.88
C ASP A 96 -21.33 15.88 -18.23
N SER A 97 -20.34 16.60 -17.74
CA SER A 97 -19.08 16.04 -17.32
C SER A 97 -18.77 16.38 -15.86
N ASN A 98 -18.23 15.39 -15.15
CA ASN A 98 -17.64 15.58 -13.84
C ASN A 98 -16.15 15.19 -13.91
N ILE A 99 -15.29 16.15 -13.63
CA ILE A 99 -13.84 15.94 -13.53
C ILE A 99 -13.50 15.96 -12.05
N SER A 100 -12.85 14.91 -11.54
CA SER A 100 -12.33 14.89 -10.18
C SER A 100 -10.85 14.54 -10.13
N ALA A 101 -10.15 15.15 -9.19
CA ALA A 101 -8.77 14.89 -8.88
C ALA A 101 -8.65 14.68 -7.36
N ALA A 102 -7.98 13.63 -6.96
CA ALA A 102 -7.61 13.39 -5.57
C ALA A 102 -6.10 13.18 -5.48
N TRP A 103 -5.47 13.77 -4.49
CA TRP A 103 -4.07 13.55 -4.17
C TRP A 103 -3.94 13.31 -2.68
N ASN A 104 -3.36 12.17 -2.32
CA ASN A 104 -2.97 11.82 -0.97
C ASN A 104 -1.45 11.81 -0.90
N HIS A 105 -0.90 12.46 0.13
CA HIS A 105 0.48 12.33 0.53
C HIS A 105 0.53 11.86 1.97
N THR A 106 1.20 10.74 2.23
CA THR A 106 1.29 10.13 3.56
C THR A 106 2.70 9.64 3.79
N GLU A 107 3.35 10.16 4.81
CA GLU A 107 4.68 9.73 5.27
C GLU A 107 4.53 9.04 6.63
N THR A 108 5.22 7.92 6.79
CA THR A 108 5.30 7.19 8.07
C THR A 108 6.74 7.07 8.50
N GLU A 109 7.04 7.52 9.70
CA GLU A 109 8.35 7.41 10.33
C GLU A 109 8.27 6.47 11.55
N VAL A 110 9.28 5.62 11.71
CA VAL A 110 9.48 4.83 12.93
C VAL A 110 10.34 5.66 13.88
N THR A 111 9.69 6.31 14.84
CA THR A 111 10.33 7.24 15.78
C THR A 111 11.12 6.52 16.89
N ASN A 112 10.73 5.27 17.17
CA ASN A 112 11.44 4.39 18.08
C ASN A 112 11.36 2.95 17.57
N SER A 113 12.49 2.26 17.53
CA SER A 113 12.54 0.83 17.22
C SER A 113 13.46 0.13 18.21
N GLY A 114 13.00 -1.00 18.75
CA GLY A 114 13.78 -1.79 19.65
C GLY A 114 14.97 -2.51 18.98
N ALA A 115 15.87 -3.01 19.79
CA ALA A 115 17.08 -3.68 19.33
C ALA A 115 16.84 -5.02 18.59
N VAL A 116 15.60 -5.49 18.55
CA VAL A 116 15.24 -6.84 18.03
C VAL A 116 14.66 -6.81 16.63
N THR A 117 14.43 -5.61 16.08
CA THR A 117 13.85 -5.44 14.75
C THR A 117 14.87 -5.04 13.73
N GLY A 118 14.92 -5.78 12.64
CA GLY A 118 15.86 -5.53 11.54
C GLY A 118 15.51 -4.30 10.71
N ALA A 119 16.53 -3.65 10.13
CA ALA A 119 16.38 -2.47 9.29
C ALA A 119 15.40 -2.68 8.11
N SER A 120 15.29 -3.88 7.55
CA SER A 120 14.33 -4.18 6.47
C SER A 120 12.88 -4.07 6.91
N LYS A 121 12.58 -4.36 8.18
CA LYS A 121 11.21 -4.18 8.72
C LYS A 121 10.87 -2.73 8.92
N VAL A 122 11.81 -1.95 9.45
CA VAL A 122 11.65 -0.49 9.58
C VAL A 122 11.39 0.10 8.21
N LYS A 123 12.24 -0.16 7.25
CA LYS A 123 12.09 0.31 5.87
C LYS A 123 10.75 -0.11 5.24
N ARG A 124 10.27 -1.33 5.50
CA ARG A 124 8.96 -1.78 5.03
C ARG A 124 7.80 -1.02 5.66
N LEU A 125 7.93 -0.61 6.93
CA LEU A 125 6.90 0.19 7.60
C LEU A 125 6.89 1.62 7.08
N GLU A 126 8.04 2.19 6.80
CA GLU A 126 8.20 3.56 6.33
C GLU A 126 7.88 3.69 4.83
N GLU A 127 8.47 2.84 3.99
CA GLU A 127 8.45 2.96 2.53
C GLU A 127 7.64 1.86 1.82
N GLY A 128 6.99 0.94 2.54
CA GLY A 128 6.30 -0.22 1.94
C GLY A 128 5.00 0.12 1.21
N LEU A 129 4.50 1.34 1.37
CA LEU A 129 3.40 1.93 0.61
C LEU A 129 3.87 3.22 -0.03
N PRO A 130 3.37 3.57 -1.22
CA PRO A 130 3.67 4.86 -1.84
C PRO A 130 3.25 6.02 -0.94
N GLU A 131 4.15 6.97 -0.72
CA GLU A 131 3.83 8.21 -0.02
C GLU A 131 2.83 9.05 -0.81
N ASP A 132 2.97 9.08 -2.13
CA ASP A 132 2.11 9.84 -3.03
C ASP A 132 1.16 8.92 -3.80
N ARG A 133 -0.12 9.29 -3.81
CA ARG A 133 -1.16 8.67 -4.65
C ARG A 133 -2.01 9.74 -5.29
N MET A 134 -2.24 9.62 -6.58
CA MET A 134 -3.15 10.50 -7.30
C MET A 134 -4.21 9.69 -8.03
N THR A 135 -5.42 10.22 -8.09
CA THR A 135 -6.50 9.68 -8.91
C THR A 135 -7.12 10.82 -9.70
N LEU A 136 -7.18 10.68 -11.01
CA LEU A 136 -7.89 11.58 -11.90
C LEU A 136 -9.06 10.82 -12.52
N THR A 137 -10.26 11.35 -12.43
CA THR A 137 -11.47 10.72 -12.98
C THR A 137 -12.20 11.70 -13.87
N LEU A 138 -12.67 11.21 -15.01
CA LEU A 138 -13.57 11.88 -15.90
C LEU A 138 -14.80 11.00 -16.11
N ASP A 139 -15.94 11.47 -15.63
CA ASP A 139 -17.26 10.88 -15.88
C ASP A 139 -18.01 11.78 -16.86
N GLN A 140 -18.56 11.22 -17.92
CA GLN A 140 -19.30 11.98 -18.94
C GLN A 140 -20.62 11.30 -19.27
N THR A 141 -21.68 12.10 -19.31
CA THR A 141 -23.00 11.70 -19.82
C THR A 141 -23.27 12.46 -21.12
N TRP A 142 -23.14 11.73 -22.23
CA TRP A 142 -23.26 12.32 -23.59
C TRP A 142 -24.70 12.58 -23.99
N ASN A 143 -25.60 11.74 -23.51
CA ASN A 143 -27.05 11.81 -23.74
C ASN A 143 -27.75 10.80 -22.81
N ASP A 144 -29.05 10.69 -22.93
CA ASP A 144 -29.86 9.76 -22.11
C ASP A 144 -29.45 8.29 -22.23
N LYS A 145 -28.56 7.95 -23.18
CA LYS A 145 -28.20 6.57 -23.49
C LYS A 145 -26.72 6.22 -23.32
N VAL A 146 -25.85 7.21 -23.43
CA VAL A 146 -24.38 6.95 -23.45
C VAL A 146 -23.72 7.65 -22.29
N SER A 147 -23.00 6.91 -21.49
CA SER A 147 -22.03 7.47 -20.53
C SER A 147 -20.66 6.82 -20.67
N THR A 148 -19.64 7.58 -20.37
CA THR A 148 -18.24 7.15 -20.40
C THR A 148 -17.55 7.48 -19.10
N PHE A 149 -16.59 6.66 -18.75
CA PHE A 149 -15.77 6.76 -17.55
C PHE A 149 -14.31 6.53 -17.92
N VAL A 150 -13.44 7.39 -17.42
CA VAL A 150 -11.98 7.18 -17.50
C VAL A 150 -11.37 7.54 -16.15
N ARG A 151 -10.52 6.69 -15.63
CA ARG A 151 -9.76 6.92 -14.41
C ARG A 151 -8.29 6.62 -14.61
N ALA A 152 -7.44 7.56 -14.22
CA ALA A 152 -6.00 7.35 -14.12
C ALA A 152 -5.61 7.37 -12.63
N ASN A 153 -4.89 6.35 -12.18
CA ASN A 153 -4.33 6.29 -10.83
C ASN A 153 -2.80 6.30 -10.94
N MET A 154 -2.16 7.17 -10.16
CA MET A 154 -0.72 7.20 -9.95
C MET A 154 -0.41 6.63 -8.57
N TYR A 155 0.59 5.81 -8.51
CA TYR A 155 1.22 5.30 -7.30
C TYR A 155 2.67 5.75 -7.32
N GLY A 156 3.09 6.47 -6.29
CA GLY A 156 4.48 6.89 -6.12
C GLY A 156 5.45 5.73 -5.93
N GLU A 157 6.69 6.05 -5.71
CA GLU A 157 7.71 5.05 -5.37
C GLU A 157 7.34 4.33 -4.07
N TYR A 158 7.69 3.05 -3.99
CA TYR A 158 7.49 2.25 -2.79
C TYR A 158 8.54 1.16 -2.67
N TYR A 159 8.83 0.72 -1.46
CA TYR A 159 9.74 -0.39 -1.22
C TYR A 159 9.02 -1.73 -1.37
N ALA A 160 9.21 -2.37 -2.51
CA ALA A 160 8.73 -3.72 -2.78
C ALA A 160 9.63 -4.74 -2.06
N VAL A 161 9.02 -5.60 -1.26
CA VAL A 161 9.75 -6.57 -0.43
C VAL A 161 9.21 -7.98 -0.63
N HIS A 162 10.10 -8.98 -0.54
CA HIS A 162 9.74 -10.39 -0.46
C HIS A 162 10.12 -10.94 0.91
N ALA A 163 9.12 -11.33 1.66
CA ALA A 163 9.20 -11.77 3.06
C ALA A 163 10.05 -10.84 3.96
N ASP A 164 10.70 -10.50 4.55
CA ASP A 164 11.62 -9.59 5.25
C ASP A 164 13.09 -9.84 4.84
N TRP A 165 13.30 -10.45 3.68
CA TRP A 165 14.64 -10.88 3.29
C TRP A 165 15.34 -9.88 2.37
N PHE A 166 14.65 -9.43 1.34
CA PHE A 166 15.18 -8.49 0.36
C PHE A 166 14.06 -7.72 -0.30
N GLY A 167 14.39 -6.58 -0.83
CA GLY A 167 13.47 -5.73 -1.55
C GLY A 167 14.20 -4.75 -2.45
N THR A 168 13.42 -4.02 -3.23
CA THR A 168 13.90 -2.94 -4.07
C THR A 168 12.86 -1.84 -4.11
N THR A 169 13.29 -0.62 -4.35
CA THR A 169 12.36 0.49 -4.57
C THR A 169 11.79 0.38 -6.00
N SER A 170 10.47 0.42 -6.11
CA SER A 170 9.75 0.50 -7.38
C SER A 170 9.68 1.93 -7.84
N ASP A 171 9.77 2.17 -9.13
CA ASP A 171 9.46 3.48 -9.71
C ASP A 171 7.96 3.80 -9.57
N ALA A 172 7.62 5.08 -9.70
CA ALA A 172 6.22 5.50 -9.73
C ALA A 172 5.51 4.95 -10.98
N GLU A 173 4.28 4.47 -10.79
CA GLU A 173 3.52 3.77 -11.83
C GLU A 173 2.12 4.36 -12.02
N TRP A 174 1.61 4.27 -13.26
CA TRP A 174 0.27 4.68 -13.61
C TRP A 174 -0.58 3.50 -14.07
N THR A 175 -1.82 3.46 -13.60
CA THR A 175 -2.85 2.59 -14.15
C THR A 175 -3.97 3.41 -14.74
N VAL A 176 -4.58 2.92 -15.82
CA VAL A 176 -5.73 3.60 -16.47
C VAL A 176 -6.85 2.60 -16.66
N ASP A 177 -8.03 2.98 -16.19
CA ASP A 177 -9.27 2.24 -16.36
C ASP A 177 -10.21 3.04 -17.26
N ALA A 178 -10.97 2.38 -18.12
CA ALA A 178 -11.97 3.02 -18.96
C ALA A 178 -13.21 2.14 -19.12
N ALA A 179 -14.37 2.77 -19.22
CA ALA A 179 -15.62 2.09 -19.47
C ALA A 179 -16.59 2.92 -20.28
N VAL A 180 -17.49 2.26 -20.98
CA VAL A 180 -18.62 2.84 -21.68
C VAL A 180 -19.89 2.09 -21.29
N ASN A 181 -20.94 2.83 -21.04
CA ASN A 181 -22.30 2.34 -20.82
C ASN A 181 -23.20 2.75 -21.98
N TYR A 182 -24.05 1.84 -22.42
CA TYR A 182 -25.10 2.13 -23.39
C TYR A 182 -26.47 1.61 -22.88
N GLN A 183 -27.41 2.53 -22.72
CA GLN A 183 -28.80 2.24 -22.37
C GLN A 183 -29.62 1.97 -23.62
N PHE A 184 -29.95 0.71 -23.89
CA PHE A 184 -30.75 0.32 -25.05
C PHE A 184 -32.23 0.65 -24.86
N THR A 185 -32.76 0.32 -23.68
CA THR A 185 -34.12 0.58 -23.25
C THR A 185 -34.13 0.94 -21.78
N ASP A 186 -35.25 1.40 -21.23
CA ASP A 186 -35.38 1.74 -19.81
C ASP A 186 -35.01 0.60 -18.85
N ASN A 187 -35.10 -0.65 -19.33
CA ASN A 187 -34.84 -1.85 -18.54
C ASN A 187 -33.59 -2.64 -18.98
N PHE A 188 -32.87 -2.21 -20.01
CA PHE A 188 -31.73 -2.94 -20.54
C PHE A 188 -30.57 -2.02 -20.89
N ASN A 189 -29.46 -2.22 -20.20
CA ASN A 189 -28.18 -1.55 -20.50
C ASN A 189 -27.05 -2.54 -20.73
N VAL A 190 -26.00 -2.10 -21.36
CA VAL A 190 -24.76 -2.85 -21.59
C VAL A 190 -23.59 -1.97 -21.21
N SER A 191 -22.69 -2.53 -20.42
CA SER A 191 -21.42 -1.89 -20.04
C SER A 191 -20.28 -2.71 -20.60
N ALA A 192 -19.28 -2.03 -21.12
CA ALA A 192 -18.00 -2.61 -21.49
C ALA A 192 -16.88 -1.75 -20.90
N GLY A 193 -15.85 -2.37 -20.38
CA GLY A 193 -14.73 -1.64 -19.77
C GLY A 193 -13.46 -2.45 -19.77
N VAL A 194 -12.37 -1.77 -19.47
CA VAL A 194 -11.04 -2.35 -19.31
C VAL A 194 -10.42 -1.73 -18.07
N GLN A 195 -9.78 -2.56 -17.26
CA GLN A 195 -8.94 -2.13 -16.16
C GLN A 195 -7.47 -2.30 -16.55
N LYS A 196 -6.62 -1.40 -16.07
CA LYS A 196 -5.19 -1.36 -16.39
C LYS A 196 -4.93 -1.41 -17.91
N LEU A 197 -5.57 -0.50 -18.64
CA LEU A 197 -5.55 -0.41 -20.11
C LEU A 197 -4.14 -0.58 -20.74
N PHE A 198 -3.10 -0.16 -20.03
CA PHE A 198 -1.71 -0.25 -20.49
C PHE A 198 -0.95 -1.45 -19.93
N ASP A 199 -1.67 -2.45 -19.39
CA ASP A 199 -1.08 -3.71 -18.90
C ASP A 199 -0.03 -3.52 -17.80
N THR A 200 -0.24 -2.53 -16.91
CA THR A 200 0.67 -2.27 -15.80
C THR A 200 0.65 -3.44 -14.82
N GLU A 201 1.77 -4.13 -14.72
CA GLU A 201 1.98 -5.25 -13.80
C GLU A 201 2.79 -4.83 -12.57
N ALA A 202 2.59 -5.54 -11.45
CA ALA A 202 3.43 -5.40 -10.28
C ALA A 202 4.90 -5.76 -10.59
N LEU A 203 5.81 -5.23 -9.78
CA LEU A 203 7.24 -5.49 -9.95
C LEU A 203 7.54 -6.99 -9.75
N LYS A 204 8.23 -7.58 -10.71
CA LYS A 204 8.71 -8.97 -10.64
C LYS A 204 10.12 -9.01 -10.04
N ILE A 205 10.37 -10.06 -9.26
CA ILE A 205 11.71 -10.31 -8.73
C ILE A 205 12.65 -10.63 -9.89
N ASP A 206 13.65 -9.78 -10.08
CA ASP A 206 14.77 -10.09 -10.97
C ASP A 206 15.69 -11.09 -10.27
N GLY A 207 16.00 -12.20 -10.92
CA GLY A 207 16.91 -13.21 -10.40
C GLY A 207 18.32 -12.70 -10.02
N SER A 208 18.68 -11.46 -10.42
CA SER A 208 19.89 -10.78 -10.00
C SER A 208 19.75 -10.08 -8.65
N ALA A 209 18.58 -9.65 -8.26
CA ALA A 209 18.32 -8.93 -7.01
C ALA A 209 18.48 -9.81 -5.77
N GLY A 210 17.98 -11.05 -5.81
CA GLY A 210 18.14 -12.02 -4.71
C GLY A 210 19.54 -12.61 -4.57
N ALA A 211 20.43 -12.38 -5.54
CA ALA A 211 21.79 -12.95 -5.53
C ALA A 211 22.80 -12.08 -4.79
N LYS A 212 22.48 -10.82 -4.47
CA LYS A 212 23.44 -9.84 -3.91
C LYS A 212 23.48 -9.81 -2.38
N GLY A 213 23.58 -10.97 -1.73
CA GLY A 213 24.00 -11.02 -0.32
C GLY A 213 22.98 -11.56 0.67
N GLU A 214 21.80 -11.98 0.26
CA GLU A 214 20.74 -12.37 1.17
C GLU A 214 20.44 -13.89 1.22
N GLY A 215 21.33 -14.70 0.67
CA GLY A 215 21.31 -16.15 0.87
C GLY A 215 20.23 -16.91 0.07
N VAL A 216 19.43 -16.26 -0.73
CA VAL A 216 18.45 -16.89 -1.62
C VAL A 216 19.07 -17.07 -3.01
N PRO A 217 19.09 -18.29 -3.56
CA PRO A 217 19.56 -18.50 -4.93
C PRO A 217 18.68 -17.69 -5.90
N GLY A 218 19.24 -16.68 -6.56
CA GLY A 218 18.53 -15.73 -7.42
C GLY A 218 17.71 -16.33 -8.58
N ASN A 219 17.97 -17.60 -8.91
CA ASN A 219 17.22 -18.32 -9.93
C ASN A 219 15.93 -19.00 -9.42
N VAL A 220 15.74 -19.13 -8.10
CA VAL A 220 14.56 -19.80 -7.52
C VAL A 220 13.34 -18.89 -7.49
N LEU A 221 13.54 -17.59 -7.33
CA LEU A 221 12.47 -16.58 -7.21
C LEU A 221 12.25 -15.77 -8.49
N ARG A 222 12.99 -16.05 -9.55
CA ARG A 222 12.89 -15.31 -10.80
C ARG A 222 11.48 -15.40 -11.39
N GLY A 223 10.89 -14.22 -11.66
CA GLY A 223 9.56 -14.11 -12.25
C GLY A 223 8.41 -14.22 -11.25
N ILE A 224 8.70 -14.35 -9.96
CA ILE A 224 7.71 -14.21 -8.88
C ILE A 224 7.54 -12.71 -8.61
N TYR A 225 6.32 -12.28 -8.31
CA TYR A 225 6.06 -10.91 -7.91
C TYR A 225 6.51 -10.66 -6.48
N TYR A 226 6.89 -9.42 -6.17
CA TYR A 226 7.04 -8.99 -4.80
C TYR A 226 5.68 -9.05 -4.08
N GLU A 227 5.68 -9.37 -2.78
CA GLU A 227 4.46 -9.52 -1.99
C GLU A 227 3.71 -8.20 -1.78
N THR A 228 4.43 -7.08 -1.86
CA THR A 228 3.87 -5.75 -1.71
C THR A 228 3.70 -5.10 -3.08
N SER A 229 2.46 -4.81 -3.43
CA SER A 229 2.12 -4.00 -4.61
C SER A 229 0.84 -3.23 -4.32
N PRO A 230 0.81 -1.92 -4.54
CA PRO A 230 -0.37 -1.10 -4.28
C PRO A 230 -1.49 -1.30 -5.31
N TYR A 231 -1.22 -1.95 -6.45
CA TYR A 231 -2.16 -2.10 -7.57
C TYR A 231 -2.37 -3.55 -8.05
N GLY A 232 -1.96 -4.54 -7.25
CA GLY A 232 -2.13 -5.96 -7.56
C GLY A 232 -1.18 -6.49 -8.63
N ILE A 233 -1.15 -7.81 -8.79
CA ILE A 233 -0.20 -8.53 -9.66
C ILE A 233 -0.74 -8.78 -11.07
N GLU A 234 -2.05 -8.63 -11.27
CA GLU A 234 -2.69 -8.88 -12.56
C GLU A 234 -2.48 -7.70 -13.51
N GLY A 235 -2.22 -8.01 -14.77
CA GLY A 235 -2.17 -7.03 -15.84
C GLY A 235 -3.56 -6.54 -16.29
N ALA A 236 -3.72 -6.16 -17.54
CA ALA A 236 -4.99 -5.71 -18.10
C ALA A 236 -6.04 -6.82 -18.12
N PHE A 237 -7.28 -6.47 -17.75
CA PHE A 237 -8.43 -7.36 -17.90
C PHE A 237 -9.71 -6.59 -18.25
N TRP A 238 -10.65 -7.26 -18.94
CA TRP A 238 -11.89 -6.70 -19.48
C TRP A 238 -13.08 -7.64 -19.29
#